data_fe85efe41c8ee768669d3330f2227bfd
#
_entry.id   fe85efe41c8ee768669d3330f2227bfd
#
_cell.length_a   1.000
_cell.length_b   1.000
_cell.length_c   1.000
_cell.angle_alpha   90.00
_cell.angle_beta   90.00
_cell.angle_gamma   90.00
#
_symmetry.space_group_name_H-M   'P 1'
#
loop_
_entity.id
_entity.type
_entity.pdbx_description
1 polymer ?
#
loop_
_entity_poly.entity_id
_entity_poly.type
_entity_poly.pdbx_seq_one_letter_code
_entity_poly.pdbx_strand_id
1 'polypeptide(L)'
;MPRLRRLTAREVLKILADFGFFVVTTRGNHAKLVRVLPSGSRQALTVPLHRELAVGTLQAIYRQASRFIAEGDLREVFYSD
;
A
#
# COMPACT_ATOMS: atom_id res chain seq x y z
N MET A 1 2.50 9.25 -20.79
CA MET A 1 2.90 8.02 -20.11
C MET A 1 2.64 8.13 -18.62
N PRO A 2 1.96 7.15 -18.02
CA PRO A 2 1.74 7.19 -16.58
C PRO A 2 3.07 7.11 -15.83
N ARG A 3 3.16 7.87 -14.76
CA ARG A 3 4.33 7.88 -13.89
C ARG A 3 3.94 7.50 -12.48
N LEU A 4 4.81 6.76 -11.81
CA LEU A 4 4.64 6.48 -10.41
C LEU A 4 4.63 7.81 -9.63
N ARG A 5 3.59 8.01 -8.84
CA ARG A 5 3.44 9.23 -8.05
C ARG A 5 4.46 9.26 -6.93
N ARG A 6 4.84 10.47 -6.53
CA ARG A 6 5.61 10.65 -5.29
C ARG A 6 4.62 10.61 -4.14
N LEU A 7 4.77 9.63 -3.29
CA LEU A 7 3.84 9.43 -2.18
C LEU A 7 4.60 9.36 -0.86
N THR A 8 4.00 9.96 0.15
CA THR A 8 4.46 9.80 1.53
C THR A 8 3.89 8.49 2.07
N ALA A 9 4.47 7.97 3.15
CA ALA A 9 3.93 6.81 3.82
C ALA A 9 2.47 7.05 4.24
N ARG A 10 2.19 8.25 4.74
CA ARG A 10 0.84 8.62 5.16
C ARG A 10 -0.17 8.50 4.02
N GLU A 11 0.21 8.99 2.84
CA GLU A 11 -0.65 8.89 1.65
C GLU A 11 -0.86 7.44 1.23
N VAL A 12 0.19 6.63 1.27
CA VAL A 12 0.08 5.20 0.94
C VAL A 12 -0.84 4.49 1.93
N LEU A 13 -0.72 4.78 3.23
CA LEU A 13 -1.60 4.19 4.23
C LEU A 13 -3.06 4.53 3.96
N LYS A 14 -3.33 5.78 3.55
CA LYS A 14 -4.68 6.22 3.21
C LYS A 14 -5.21 5.50 1.98
N ILE A 15 -4.39 5.37 0.95
CA ILE A 15 -4.75 4.63 -0.26
C ILE A 15 -5.12 3.19 0.09
N LEU A 16 -4.28 2.54 0.88
CA LEU A 16 -4.51 1.14 1.24
C LEU A 16 -5.73 0.97 2.15
N ALA A 17 -6.03 1.97 2.99
CA ALA A 17 -7.23 1.95 3.82
C ALA A 17 -8.50 1.97 2.94
N ASP A 18 -8.47 2.67 1.81
CA ASP A 18 -9.59 2.69 0.88
C ASP A 18 -9.86 1.32 0.28
N PHE A 19 -8.86 0.44 0.28
CA PHE A 19 -8.99 -0.95 -0.17
C PHE A 19 -9.21 -1.93 0.99
N GLY A 20 -9.40 -1.42 2.19
CA GLY A 20 -9.70 -2.26 3.36
C GLY A 20 -8.48 -2.75 4.13
N PHE A 21 -7.29 -2.24 3.83
CA PHE A 21 -6.07 -2.57 4.56
C PHE A 21 -5.82 -1.55 5.66
N PHE A 22 -5.90 -1.98 6.91
CA PHE A 22 -5.72 -1.08 8.05
C PHE A 22 -4.54 -1.52 8.90
N VAL A 23 -3.87 -0.54 9.49
CA VAL A 23 -2.72 -0.79 10.37
C VAL A 23 -3.18 -1.55 11.60
N VAL A 24 -2.56 -2.70 11.85
CA VAL A 24 -2.82 -3.51 13.04
C VAL A 24 -1.66 -3.46 14.03
N THR A 25 -0.44 -3.25 13.55
CA THR A 25 0.74 -3.11 14.40
C THR A 25 1.72 -2.15 13.76
N THR A 26 2.49 -1.46 14.60
CA THR A 26 3.62 -0.66 14.15
C THR A 26 4.83 -1.13 14.94
N ARG A 27 5.91 -1.44 14.25
CA ARG A 27 7.15 -1.86 14.88
C ARG A 27 8.29 -1.05 14.29
N GLY A 28 8.88 -0.16 15.10
CA GLY A 28 9.87 0.78 14.62
C GLY A 28 9.27 1.63 13.51
N ASN A 29 9.90 1.63 12.34
CA ASN A 29 9.46 2.40 11.18
C ASN A 29 8.65 1.59 10.19
N HIS A 30 8.05 0.48 10.64
CA HIS A 30 7.27 -0.38 9.75
C HIS A 30 5.86 -0.58 10.29
N ALA A 31 4.87 -0.36 9.42
CA ALA A 31 3.48 -0.64 9.73
C ALA A 31 3.06 -1.93 9.05
N LYS A 32 2.37 -2.79 9.80
CA LYS A 32 1.73 -3.96 9.23
C LYS A 32 0.25 -3.65 9.04
N LEU A 33 -0.23 -3.82 7.81
CA LEU A 33 -1.63 -3.60 7.48
C LEU A 33 -2.27 -4.93 7.15
N VAL A 34 -3.53 -5.09 7.55
CA VAL A 34 -4.27 -6.33 7.32
C VAL A 34 -5.64 -6.00 6.74
N ARG A 35 -6.05 -6.81 5.79
CA ARG A 35 -7.42 -6.85 5.29
C ARG A 35 -7.99 -8.24 5.61
N VAL A 36 -9.14 -8.25 6.29
CA VAL A 36 -9.83 -9.50 6.61
C VAL A 36 -10.93 -9.71 5.59
N LEU A 37 -10.90 -10.86 4.91
CA LEU A 37 -11.91 -11.21 3.92
C LEU A 37 -13.16 -11.81 4.60
N PRO A 38 -14.30 -11.83 3.90
CA PRO A 38 -15.52 -12.44 4.47
C PRO A 38 -15.34 -13.90 4.93
N SER A 39 -14.42 -14.62 4.29
CA SER A 39 -14.08 -15.99 4.68
C SER A 39 -13.32 -16.08 6.00
N GLY A 40 -12.85 -14.94 6.53
CA GLY A 40 -11.97 -14.91 7.69
C GLY A 40 -10.49 -14.95 7.32
N SER A 41 -10.16 -15.16 6.06
CA SER A 41 -8.76 -15.12 5.59
C SER A 41 -8.19 -13.72 5.75
N ARG A 42 -6.91 -13.65 6.06
CA ARG A 42 -6.20 -12.38 6.28
C ARG A 42 -5.15 -12.18 5.20
N GLN A 43 -5.10 -10.96 4.70
CA GLN A 43 -4.08 -10.52 3.74
C GLN A 43 -3.26 -9.45 4.43
N ALA A 44 -1.95 -9.53 4.33
CA ALA A 44 -1.07 -8.61 5.05
C ALA A 44 -0.10 -7.90 4.11
N LEU A 45 0.14 -6.63 4.40
CA LEU A 45 1.10 -5.78 3.70
C LEU A 45 1.97 -5.10 4.74
N THR A 46 3.20 -4.76 4.35
CA THR A 46 4.11 -3.98 5.20
C THR A 46 4.50 -2.70 4.48
N VAL A 47 4.41 -1.59 5.20
CA VAL A 47 4.75 -0.26 4.65
C VAL A 47 5.76 0.39 5.58
N PRO A 48 6.94 0.80 5.06
CA PRO A 48 7.88 1.59 5.85
C PRO A 48 7.29 2.98 6.12
N LEU A 49 7.43 3.46 7.35
CA LEU A 49 6.84 4.73 7.77
C LEU A 49 7.81 5.90 7.57
N HIS A 50 8.42 5.98 6.41
CA HIS A 50 9.26 7.11 6.07
C HIS A 50 8.39 8.25 5.55
N ARG A 51 8.79 9.46 5.85
CA ARG A 51 8.04 10.65 5.45
C ARG A 51 7.80 10.67 3.95
N GLU A 52 8.84 10.40 3.18
CA GLU A 52 8.76 10.32 1.74
C GLU A 52 9.32 8.98 1.30
N LEU A 53 8.54 8.25 0.50
CA LEU A 53 8.93 6.91 0.08
C LEU A 53 9.72 6.97 -1.22
N ALA A 54 10.87 6.30 -1.23
CA ALA A 54 11.68 6.17 -2.43
C ALA A 54 10.94 5.38 -3.51
N VAL A 55 11.31 5.63 -4.77
CA VAL A 55 10.69 4.95 -5.92
C VAL A 55 10.73 3.44 -5.78
N GLY A 56 11.88 2.89 -5.42
CA GLY A 56 12.03 1.44 -5.23
C GLY A 56 11.12 0.89 -4.15
N THR A 57 10.94 1.65 -3.07
CA THR A 57 10.05 1.26 -1.97
C THR A 57 8.59 1.28 -2.43
N LEU A 58 8.20 2.33 -3.16
CA LEU A 58 6.84 2.42 -3.72
C LEU A 58 6.57 1.28 -4.69
N GLN A 59 7.53 0.94 -5.53
CA GLN A 59 7.40 -0.19 -6.45
C GLN A 59 7.22 -1.51 -5.70
N ALA A 60 7.95 -1.69 -4.60
CA ALA A 60 7.84 -2.89 -3.78
C ALA A 60 6.47 -2.98 -3.11
N ILE A 61 5.95 -1.86 -2.60
CA ILE A 61 4.62 -1.81 -2.00
C ILE A 61 3.56 -2.12 -3.06
N TYR A 62 3.68 -1.51 -4.22
CA TYR A 62 2.77 -1.74 -5.35
C TYR A 62 2.74 -3.22 -5.72
N ARG A 63 3.91 -3.84 -5.80
CA ARG A 63 4.04 -5.25 -6.14
C ARG A 63 3.39 -6.15 -5.09
N GLN A 64 3.59 -5.86 -3.82
CA GLN A 64 2.92 -6.57 -2.73
C GLN A 64 1.40 -6.44 -2.84
N ALA A 65 0.94 -5.21 -2.99
CA ALA A 65 -0.49 -4.91 -3.01
C ALA A 65 -1.19 -5.53 -4.23
N SER A 66 -0.50 -5.62 -5.37
CA SER A 66 -1.07 -6.20 -6.58
C SER A 66 -1.36 -7.69 -6.46
N ARG A 67 -0.86 -8.35 -5.42
CA ARG A 67 -1.22 -9.74 -5.12
C ARG A 67 -2.67 -9.85 -4.62
N PHE A 68 -3.21 -8.77 -4.08
CA PHE A 68 -4.51 -8.78 -3.42
C PHE A 68 -5.52 -7.80 -4.02
N ILE A 69 -5.05 -6.78 -4.70
CA ILE A 69 -5.87 -5.72 -5.28
C ILE A 69 -5.68 -5.73 -6.79
N ALA A 70 -6.76 -5.59 -7.53
CA ALA A 70 -6.70 -5.55 -8.98
C ALA A 70 -5.75 -4.45 -9.44
N GLU A 71 -4.86 -4.78 -10.35
CA GLU A 71 -3.82 -3.87 -10.81
C GLU A 71 -4.39 -2.57 -11.38
N GLY A 72 -5.49 -2.65 -12.13
CA GLY A 72 -6.12 -1.45 -12.68
C GLY A 72 -6.54 -0.46 -11.60
N ASP A 73 -7.07 -0.97 -10.49
CA ASP A 73 -7.48 -0.12 -9.36
C ASP A 73 -6.28 0.49 -8.65
N LEU A 74 -5.22 -0.29 -8.47
CA LEU A 74 -3.98 0.21 -7.86
C LEU A 74 -3.31 1.25 -8.74
N ARG A 75 -3.30 1.00 -10.05
CA ARG A 75 -2.65 1.89 -10.99
C ARG A 75 -3.25 3.29 -10.96
N GLU A 76 -4.57 3.37 -10.80
CA GLU A 76 -5.25 4.67 -10.75
C GLU A 76 -4.77 5.53 -9.58
N VAL A 77 -4.39 4.92 -8.46
CA VAL A 77 -4.01 5.66 -7.26
C VAL A 77 -2.51 5.77 -7.05
N PHE A 78 -1.72 4.87 -7.64
CA PHE A 78 -0.26 4.91 -7.53
C PHE A 78 0.42 5.62 -8.71
N TYR A 79 -0.25 5.73 -9.85
CA TYR A 79 0.31 6.35 -11.04
C TYR A 79 -0.53 7.55 -11.48
N SER A 80 0.10 8.48 -12.17
CA SER A 80 -0.59 9.62 -12.78
C SER A 80 0.06 9.95 -14.12
N ASP A 81 -0.69 10.56 -14.99
CA ASP A 81 -0.19 10.98 -16.30
C ASP A 81 0.67 12.26 -16.25
#